data_27207f36cd14df06d0943eedf1ff344e
#
_entry.id   27207f36cd14df06d0943eedf1ff344e
#
_cell.length_a   1.000
_cell.length_b   1.000
_cell.length_c   1.000
_cell.angle_alpha   90.00
_cell.angle_beta   90.00
_cell.angle_gamma   90.00
#
_symmetry.space_group_name_H-M   'P 1'
#
loop_
_entity.id
_entity.type
_entity.pdbx_description
1 polymer ?
#
loop_
_entity_poly.entity_id
_entity_poly.type
_entity_poly.pdbx_seq_one_letter_code
_entity_poly.pdbx_strand_id
1 'polypeptide(L)'
;MRRIVAALAVLAFAACASSARETHPSDLFTADYTHLHPAVVFFKMKIPADDAKRKKAGLRDDAYGSGFVVESGAWGSRILTDAHVVADSTNLLATIGDGRSAPAHVLATSSDEDDLAIVFVPLPNEAVAPLGHAAGLIPGTQVGVLGYPIPDAFLDEGLGTAVSLYTGRLSSVRKNALELDLPIIPGESGGPVFEASSGQVIGIAESRFDEERAIGFATPVETIRAFLAAHPRL
;
A
#
# COMPACT_ATOMS: atom_id res chain seq x y z
N MET A 1 -3.40 85.79 -15.02
CA MET A 1 -3.51 84.45 -15.65
C MET A 1 -2.74 83.40 -14.80
N ARG A 2 -3.41 82.70 -13.96
CA ARG A 2 -2.81 81.66 -13.10
C ARG A 2 -3.13 80.29 -13.70
N ARG A 3 -2.11 79.54 -14.08
CA ARG A 3 -2.25 78.15 -14.57
C ARG A 3 -2.23 77.24 -13.37
N ILE A 4 -3.35 76.49 -13.17
CA ILE A 4 -3.49 75.38 -12.19
C ILE A 4 -2.97 74.11 -12.88
N VAL A 5 -1.87 73.59 -12.35
CA VAL A 5 -1.37 72.25 -12.75
C VAL A 5 -2.02 71.20 -11.81
N ALA A 6 -2.91 70.39 -12.34
CA ALA A 6 -3.47 69.27 -11.61
C ALA A 6 -2.50 68.08 -11.69
N ALA A 7 -1.97 67.62 -10.56
CA ALA A 7 -1.17 66.41 -10.44
C ALA A 7 -2.12 65.23 -10.26
N LEU A 8 -2.12 64.31 -11.24
CA LEU A 8 -2.80 63.03 -11.16
C LEU A 8 -1.91 62.04 -10.39
N ALA A 9 -2.31 61.68 -9.17
CA ALA A 9 -1.66 60.59 -8.42
C ALA A 9 -2.23 59.25 -8.88
N VAL A 10 -1.43 58.45 -9.58
CA VAL A 10 -1.75 57.09 -9.94
C VAL A 10 -1.40 56.18 -8.74
N LEU A 11 -2.40 55.72 -8.01
CA LEU A 11 -2.25 54.69 -7.01
C LEU A 11 -2.14 53.33 -7.72
N ALA A 12 -0.93 52.77 -7.80
CA ALA A 12 -0.72 51.40 -8.21
C ALA A 12 -1.07 50.46 -7.05
N PHE A 13 -2.23 49.80 -7.13
CA PHE A 13 -2.56 48.63 -6.30
C PHE A 13 -1.70 47.47 -6.80
N ALA A 14 -0.62 47.16 -6.07
CA ALA A 14 0.06 45.88 -6.20
C ALA A 14 -0.83 44.80 -5.54
N ALA A 15 -1.68 44.16 -6.35
CA ALA A 15 -2.35 42.96 -5.96
C ALA A 15 -1.31 41.84 -5.82
N CYS A 16 -0.88 41.57 -4.59
CA CYS A 16 -0.13 40.37 -4.25
C CYS A 16 -1.09 39.19 -4.39
N ALA A 17 -1.24 38.66 -5.62
CA ALA A 17 -1.92 37.40 -5.86
C ALA A 17 -1.01 36.30 -5.28
N SER A 18 -1.24 35.93 -4.04
CA SER A 18 -0.82 34.65 -3.51
C SER A 18 -1.51 33.58 -4.38
N SER A 19 -0.80 33.06 -5.37
CA SER A 19 -1.23 31.87 -6.10
C SER A 19 -1.19 30.71 -5.11
N ALA A 20 -2.29 30.47 -4.43
CA ALA A 20 -2.53 29.15 -3.84
C ALA A 20 -2.40 28.17 -5.02
N ARG A 21 -1.34 27.36 -5.01
CA ARG A 21 -1.15 26.32 -6.01
C ARG A 21 -2.34 25.38 -5.81
N GLU A 22 -3.28 25.39 -6.75
CA GLU A 22 -4.35 24.40 -6.77
C GLU A 22 -3.65 23.03 -6.87
N THR A 23 -3.73 22.24 -5.81
CA THR A 23 -3.22 20.85 -5.82
C THR A 23 -4.14 20.04 -6.71
N HIS A 24 -3.63 19.65 -7.88
CA HIS A 24 -4.32 18.68 -8.71
C HIS A 24 -4.40 17.34 -7.97
N PRO A 25 -5.47 16.55 -8.14
CA PRO A 25 -5.57 15.20 -7.55
C PRO A 25 -4.37 14.30 -7.86
N SER A 26 -3.73 14.47 -9.02
CA SER A 26 -2.48 13.80 -9.39
C SER A 26 -1.30 14.16 -8.47
N ASP A 27 -1.31 15.36 -7.87
CA ASP A 27 -0.22 15.80 -6.98
C ASP A 27 -0.30 15.10 -5.62
N LEU A 28 -1.51 14.81 -5.14
CA LEU A 28 -1.74 14.06 -3.89
C LEU A 28 -1.17 12.64 -4.02
N PHE A 29 -1.58 11.89 -5.03
CA PHE A 29 -1.10 10.53 -5.25
C PHE A 29 0.40 10.46 -5.48
N THR A 30 1.00 11.45 -6.14
CA THR A 30 2.45 11.53 -6.33
C THR A 30 3.18 11.72 -5.00
N ALA A 31 2.68 12.60 -4.14
CA ALA A 31 3.23 12.83 -2.81
C ALA A 31 3.11 11.58 -1.93
N ASP A 32 1.93 10.95 -1.93
CA ASP A 32 1.66 9.74 -1.17
C ASP A 32 2.53 8.58 -1.63
N TYR A 33 2.65 8.37 -2.96
CA TYR A 33 3.56 7.38 -3.52
C TYR A 33 4.98 7.60 -3.03
N THR A 34 5.49 8.83 -3.13
CA THR A 34 6.86 9.16 -2.72
C THR A 34 7.09 8.86 -1.24
N HIS A 35 6.08 9.09 -0.42
CA HIS A 35 6.15 8.86 1.03
C HIS A 35 6.01 7.39 1.42
N LEU A 36 5.08 6.67 0.78
CA LEU A 36 4.69 5.32 1.18
C LEU A 36 5.48 4.21 0.51
N HIS A 37 5.88 4.37 -0.78
CA HIS A 37 6.52 3.28 -1.52
C HIS A 37 7.77 2.71 -0.84
N PRO A 38 8.61 3.49 -0.08
CA PRO A 38 9.75 2.91 0.60
C PRO A 38 9.37 2.01 1.78
N ALA A 39 8.12 2.07 2.25
CA ALA A 39 7.61 1.16 3.27
C ALA A 39 7.02 -0.13 2.68
N VAL A 40 6.81 -0.20 1.36
CA VAL A 40 6.25 -1.40 0.69
C VAL A 40 7.32 -2.46 0.56
N VAL A 41 6.95 -3.70 0.84
CA VAL A 41 7.85 -4.86 0.87
C VAL A 41 7.43 -5.86 -0.18
N PHE A 42 8.41 -6.36 -0.93
CA PHE A 42 8.24 -7.46 -1.85
C PHE A 42 8.56 -8.79 -1.16
N PHE A 43 7.64 -9.73 -1.23
CA PHE A 43 7.84 -11.10 -0.79
C PHE A 43 8.08 -12.03 -1.96
N LYS A 44 9.13 -12.85 -1.81
CA LYS A 44 9.39 -14.02 -2.65
C LYS A 44 9.51 -15.25 -1.78
N MET A 45 8.82 -16.31 -2.13
CA MET A 45 8.82 -17.55 -1.38
C MET A 45 8.75 -18.76 -2.29
N LYS A 46 9.12 -19.91 -1.75
CA LYS A 46 8.89 -21.21 -2.36
C LYS A 46 7.62 -21.82 -1.77
N ILE A 47 6.78 -22.36 -2.63
CA ILE A 47 5.66 -23.20 -2.22
C ILE A 47 6.11 -24.65 -2.37
N PRO A 48 5.84 -25.53 -1.36
CA PRO A 48 6.26 -26.92 -1.40
C PRO A 48 5.80 -27.62 -2.68
N ALA A 49 6.69 -28.43 -3.25
CA ALA A 49 6.47 -29.12 -4.52
C ALA A 49 5.34 -30.16 -4.52
N ASP A 50 4.80 -30.49 -3.34
CA ASP A 50 3.75 -31.50 -3.15
C ASP A 50 2.34 -31.00 -3.48
N ASP A 51 2.19 -29.73 -3.80
CA ASP A 51 0.88 -29.23 -4.26
C ASP A 51 0.59 -29.76 -5.69
N ALA A 52 -0.06 -30.91 -5.73
CA ALA A 52 -0.46 -31.57 -6.97
C ALA A 52 -1.36 -30.67 -7.85
N LYS A 53 -2.07 -29.70 -7.24
CA LYS A 53 -2.91 -28.75 -7.98
C LYS A 53 -2.05 -27.75 -8.73
N ARG A 54 -0.99 -27.21 -8.12
CA ARG A 54 -0.06 -26.26 -8.74
C ARG A 54 0.69 -26.90 -9.91
N LYS A 55 1.23 -28.12 -9.71
CA LYS A 55 1.88 -28.89 -10.78
C LYS A 55 0.95 -29.16 -11.96
N LYS A 56 -0.30 -29.55 -11.66
CA LYS A 56 -1.32 -29.80 -12.70
C LYS A 56 -1.70 -28.53 -13.46
N ALA A 57 -1.66 -27.37 -12.82
CA ALA A 57 -1.93 -26.07 -13.42
C ALA A 57 -0.71 -25.47 -14.13
N GLY A 58 0.47 -26.12 -14.09
CA GLY A 58 1.72 -25.59 -14.67
C GLY A 58 2.27 -24.37 -13.91
N LEU A 59 1.84 -24.16 -12.67
CA LEU A 59 2.28 -23.02 -11.86
C LEU A 59 3.71 -23.26 -11.35
N ARG A 60 4.46 -22.15 -11.22
CA ARG A 60 5.84 -22.18 -10.72
C ARG A 60 5.90 -22.51 -9.23
N ASP A 61 7.08 -22.99 -8.79
CA ASP A 61 7.37 -23.19 -7.37
C ASP A 61 7.56 -21.85 -6.62
N ASP A 62 7.90 -20.78 -7.34
CA ASP A 62 7.99 -19.42 -6.77
C ASP A 62 6.59 -18.82 -6.65
N ALA A 63 6.34 -18.18 -5.49
CA ALA A 63 5.19 -17.35 -5.26
C ALA A 63 5.66 -15.97 -4.78
N TYR A 64 4.79 -14.99 -4.94
CA TYR A 64 5.08 -13.60 -4.69
C TYR A 64 3.91 -12.93 -4.00
N GLY A 65 4.20 -11.83 -3.29
CA GLY A 65 3.19 -11.00 -2.67
C GLY A 65 3.78 -9.69 -2.19
N SER A 66 2.92 -8.87 -1.64
CA SER A 66 3.26 -7.57 -1.09
C SER A 66 3.09 -7.54 0.42
N GLY A 67 3.69 -6.56 1.05
CA GLY A 67 3.49 -6.21 2.44
C GLY A 67 3.92 -4.78 2.67
N PHE A 68 3.82 -4.31 3.91
CA PHE A 68 4.33 -3.00 4.26
C PHE A 68 4.84 -2.96 5.70
N VAL A 69 5.85 -2.13 5.92
CA VAL A 69 6.49 -1.96 7.22
C VAL A 69 5.58 -1.17 8.15
N VAL A 70 5.24 -1.76 9.30
CA VAL A 70 4.41 -1.12 10.35
C VAL A 70 5.23 -0.71 11.58
N GLU A 71 6.40 -1.33 11.78
CA GLU A 71 7.36 -0.95 12.83
C GLU A 71 8.77 -1.24 12.35
N SER A 72 9.73 -0.38 12.69
CA SER A 72 11.14 -0.58 12.35
C SER A 72 12.06 0.06 13.38
N GLY A 73 13.26 -0.48 13.48
CA GLY A 73 14.32 0.00 14.37
C GLY A 73 15.61 -0.77 14.15
N ALA A 74 16.63 -0.50 14.94
CA ALA A 74 17.94 -1.18 14.83
C ALA A 74 17.87 -2.73 14.93
N TRP A 75 16.79 -3.25 15.48
CA TRP A 75 16.51 -4.69 15.62
C TRP A 75 15.96 -5.35 14.33
N GLY A 76 15.51 -4.57 13.36
CA GLY A 76 14.87 -5.04 12.13
C GLY A 76 13.53 -4.36 11.89
N SER A 77 12.68 -5.00 11.09
CA SER A 77 11.34 -4.49 10.73
C SER A 77 10.26 -5.52 10.95
N ARG A 78 9.07 -5.06 11.40
CA ARG A 78 7.81 -5.81 11.38
C ARG A 78 7.00 -5.36 10.19
N ILE A 79 6.57 -6.32 9.42
CA ILE A 79 5.87 -6.14 8.15
C ILE A 79 4.48 -6.76 8.31
N LEU A 80 3.46 -6.05 7.87
CA LEU A 80 2.11 -6.59 7.72
C LEU A 80 1.91 -7.08 6.29
N THR A 81 1.23 -8.21 6.16
CA THR A 81 0.82 -8.82 4.89
C THR A 81 -0.44 -9.67 5.12
N ASP A 82 -1.01 -10.23 4.08
CA ASP A 82 -2.08 -11.21 4.20
C ASP A 82 -1.50 -12.57 4.63
N ALA A 83 -2.27 -13.32 5.44
CA ALA A 83 -1.85 -14.63 5.90
C ALA A 83 -1.68 -15.62 4.75
N HIS A 84 -2.59 -15.60 3.76
CA HIS A 84 -2.50 -16.48 2.58
C HIS A 84 -1.24 -16.23 1.73
N VAL A 85 -0.66 -15.02 1.76
CA VAL A 85 0.59 -14.69 1.04
C VAL A 85 1.75 -15.51 1.60
N VAL A 86 1.81 -15.70 2.91
CA VAL A 86 2.93 -16.38 3.60
C VAL A 86 2.58 -17.78 4.10
N ALA A 87 1.32 -18.22 3.91
CA ALA A 87 0.88 -19.55 4.29
C ALA A 87 1.68 -20.63 3.53
N ASP A 88 2.04 -21.69 4.25
CA ASP A 88 2.77 -22.86 3.72
C ASP A 88 4.06 -22.51 2.96
N SER A 89 4.55 -21.26 3.10
CA SER A 89 5.74 -20.80 2.42
C SER A 89 7.01 -21.40 3.03
N THR A 90 7.94 -21.77 2.18
CA THR A 90 9.32 -22.08 2.56
C THR A 90 10.26 -21.05 1.95
N ASN A 91 11.42 -20.82 2.59
CA ASN A 91 12.40 -19.86 2.08
C ASN A 91 11.79 -18.47 1.82
N LEU A 92 10.98 -17.97 2.77
CA LEU A 92 10.41 -16.63 2.69
C LEU A 92 11.52 -15.58 2.69
N LEU A 93 11.59 -14.78 1.63
CA LEU A 93 12.53 -13.68 1.46
C LEU A 93 11.75 -12.39 1.39
N ALA A 94 12.12 -11.39 2.21
CA ALA A 94 11.57 -10.04 2.15
C ALA A 94 12.58 -9.09 1.56
N THR A 95 12.16 -8.31 0.56
CA THR A 95 12.93 -7.19 -0.01
C THR A 95 12.28 -5.89 0.46
N ILE A 96 13.02 -5.09 1.23
CA ILE A 96 12.56 -3.81 1.76
C ILE A 96 12.81 -2.65 0.79
N GLY A 97 12.27 -1.47 1.09
CA GLY A 97 12.19 -0.34 0.17
C GLY A 97 13.50 0.17 -0.44
N ASP A 98 14.66 -0.11 0.17
CA ASP A 98 15.97 0.23 -0.37
C ASP A 98 16.58 -0.88 -1.25
N GLY A 99 15.84 -1.95 -1.52
CA GLY A 99 16.25 -3.08 -2.35
C GLY A 99 17.06 -4.17 -1.61
N ARG A 100 17.35 -3.99 -0.30
CA ARG A 100 17.98 -5.05 0.48
C ARG A 100 17.00 -6.17 0.76
N SER A 101 17.49 -7.41 0.72
CA SER A 101 16.70 -8.61 0.94
C SER A 101 17.31 -9.47 2.04
N ALA A 102 16.45 -10.08 2.87
CA ALA A 102 16.88 -11.07 3.86
C ALA A 102 15.79 -12.13 4.08
N PRO A 103 16.15 -13.31 4.60
CA PRO A 103 15.19 -14.28 5.09
C PRO A 103 14.26 -13.64 6.12
N ALA A 104 12.98 -13.95 6.00
CA ALA A 104 11.94 -13.42 6.86
C ALA A 104 11.21 -14.54 7.59
N HIS A 105 10.58 -14.20 8.71
CA HIS A 105 9.93 -15.16 9.60
C HIS A 105 8.52 -14.68 9.94
N VAL A 106 7.53 -15.54 9.77
CA VAL A 106 6.15 -15.28 10.23
C VAL A 106 6.13 -15.31 11.75
N LEU A 107 5.70 -14.21 12.37
CA LEU A 107 5.60 -14.10 13.84
C LEU A 107 4.21 -14.47 14.34
N ALA A 108 3.18 -14.10 13.60
CA ALA A 108 1.78 -14.34 13.93
C ALA A 108 0.92 -14.33 12.67
N THR A 109 -0.18 -15.08 12.72
CA THR A 109 -1.26 -15.03 11.74
C THR A 109 -2.59 -14.86 12.45
N SER A 110 -3.54 -14.19 11.81
CA SER A 110 -4.92 -14.12 12.28
C SER A 110 -5.74 -15.34 11.84
N SER A 111 -7.03 -15.34 12.17
CA SER A 111 -7.99 -16.28 11.58
C SER A 111 -8.14 -16.08 10.07
N ASP A 112 -8.68 -17.07 9.39
CA ASP A 112 -8.93 -17.03 7.94
C ASP A 112 -9.87 -15.87 7.52
N GLU A 113 -10.74 -15.41 8.44
CA GLU A 113 -11.67 -14.31 8.16
C GLU A 113 -10.96 -12.96 8.03
N ASP A 114 -9.93 -12.71 8.85
CA ASP A 114 -9.17 -11.46 8.86
C ASP A 114 -7.98 -11.49 7.89
N ASP A 115 -7.45 -12.70 7.61
CA ASP A 115 -6.36 -12.99 6.68
C ASP A 115 -5.11 -12.11 6.86
N LEU A 116 -4.66 -11.90 8.10
CA LEU A 116 -3.52 -11.06 8.44
C LEU A 116 -2.31 -11.87 8.91
N ALA A 117 -1.11 -11.43 8.56
CA ALA A 117 0.14 -11.94 9.09
C ALA A 117 1.11 -10.82 9.47
N ILE A 118 1.84 -11.02 10.57
CA ILE A 118 3.00 -10.22 10.93
C ILE A 118 4.25 -11.01 10.58
N VAL A 119 5.12 -10.40 9.78
CA VAL A 119 6.39 -10.98 9.35
C VAL A 119 7.53 -10.13 9.91
N PHE A 120 8.57 -10.78 10.38
CA PHE A 120 9.82 -10.15 10.82
C PHE A 120 10.90 -10.32 9.76
N VAL A 121 11.66 -9.25 9.54
CA VAL A 121 12.91 -9.27 8.76
C VAL A 121 14.03 -8.58 9.55
N PRO A 122 15.26 -9.16 9.63
CA PRO A 122 16.35 -8.57 10.39
C PRO A 122 17.05 -7.41 9.64
N LEU A 123 16.26 -6.58 8.99
CA LEU A 123 16.69 -5.40 8.25
C LEU A 123 15.89 -4.20 8.74
N PRO A 124 16.51 -3.15 9.28
CA PRO A 124 15.83 -1.90 9.54
C PRO A 124 15.44 -1.23 8.23
N ASN A 125 14.24 -0.65 8.18
CA ASN A 125 13.75 0.18 7.09
C ASN A 125 13.53 1.61 7.58
N GLU A 126 13.90 2.60 6.79
CA GLU A 126 13.75 4.01 7.20
C GLU A 126 12.28 4.47 7.17
N ALA A 127 11.50 3.91 6.24
CA ALA A 127 10.11 4.25 6.10
C ALA A 127 9.20 3.24 6.83
N VAL A 128 8.21 3.76 7.51
CA VAL A 128 7.11 3.03 8.16
C VAL A 128 5.79 3.61 7.65
N ALA A 129 4.88 2.76 7.23
CA ALA A 129 3.58 3.19 6.72
C ALA A 129 2.70 3.71 7.87
N PRO A 130 2.23 4.97 7.83
CA PRO A 130 1.39 5.53 8.88
C PRO A 130 -0.01 4.91 8.81
N LEU A 131 -0.45 4.28 9.88
CA LEU A 131 -1.81 3.73 9.97
C LEU A 131 -2.81 4.85 10.28
N GLY A 132 -3.82 4.99 9.44
CA GLY A 132 -4.93 5.93 9.58
C GLY A 132 -6.13 5.34 10.32
N HIS A 133 -7.31 5.81 9.95
CA HIS A 133 -8.60 5.35 10.45
C HIS A 133 -9.57 5.19 9.29
N ALA A 134 -10.31 4.08 9.27
CA ALA A 134 -11.40 3.90 8.29
C ALA A 134 -12.73 4.48 8.81
N ALA A 135 -12.82 4.82 10.10
CA ALA A 135 -13.99 5.46 10.69
C ALA A 135 -14.24 6.83 10.06
N GLY A 136 -15.44 7.01 9.52
CA GLY A 136 -15.83 8.27 8.86
C GLY A 136 -15.55 8.30 7.36
N LEU A 137 -14.90 7.31 6.78
CA LEU A 137 -14.78 7.17 5.33
C LEU A 137 -16.15 6.91 4.70
N ILE A 138 -16.37 7.49 3.54
CA ILE A 138 -17.62 7.35 2.78
C ILE A 138 -17.33 6.88 1.34
N PRO A 139 -18.29 6.26 0.65
CA PRO A 139 -18.18 5.98 -0.77
C PRO A 139 -17.81 7.22 -1.58
N GLY A 140 -16.88 7.06 -2.54
CA GLY A 140 -16.32 8.16 -3.32
C GLY A 140 -15.00 8.72 -2.77
N THR A 141 -14.58 8.38 -1.54
CA THR A 141 -13.25 8.72 -1.02
C THR A 141 -12.17 8.21 -1.97
N GLN A 142 -11.22 9.06 -2.35
CA GLN A 142 -10.09 8.70 -3.21
C GLN A 142 -9.10 7.84 -2.44
N VAL A 143 -8.70 6.73 -3.03
CA VAL A 143 -7.78 5.76 -2.45
C VAL A 143 -6.71 5.32 -3.45
N GLY A 144 -5.56 4.92 -2.93
CA GLY A 144 -4.51 4.26 -3.71
C GLY A 144 -4.15 2.91 -3.10
N VAL A 145 -3.65 2.03 -3.95
CA VAL A 145 -3.08 0.73 -3.58
C VAL A 145 -1.64 0.69 -4.05
N LEU A 146 -0.73 0.26 -3.20
CA LEU A 146 0.66 0.04 -3.54
C LEU A 146 1.00 -1.46 -3.41
N GLY A 147 1.71 -1.99 -4.39
CA GLY A 147 2.12 -3.39 -4.37
C GLY A 147 2.96 -3.78 -5.57
N TYR A 148 3.17 -5.07 -5.71
CA TYR A 148 3.96 -5.66 -6.80
C TYR A 148 3.06 -6.55 -7.67
N PRO A 149 2.35 -5.99 -8.67
CA PRO A 149 1.42 -6.74 -9.51
C PRO A 149 2.16 -7.73 -10.42
N ILE A 150 1.59 -8.92 -10.63
CA ILE A 150 2.08 -10.00 -11.54
C ILE A 150 3.61 -10.10 -11.64
N PRO A 151 4.34 -10.26 -10.48
CA PRO A 151 5.80 -10.16 -10.50
C PRO A 151 6.47 -11.23 -11.34
N ASP A 152 5.87 -12.42 -11.45
CA ASP A 152 6.35 -13.51 -12.28
C ASP A 152 6.37 -13.13 -13.78
N ALA A 153 5.31 -12.53 -14.27
CA ALA A 153 5.24 -12.08 -15.67
C ALA A 153 6.27 -10.98 -15.95
N PHE A 154 6.42 -9.98 -15.04
CA PHE A 154 7.40 -8.91 -15.22
C PHE A 154 8.84 -9.40 -15.15
N LEU A 155 9.13 -10.36 -14.27
CA LEU A 155 10.46 -10.99 -14.20
C LEU A 155 10.79 -11.78 -15.46
N ASP A 156 9.80 -12.49 -16.04
CA ASP A 156 9.99 -13.25 -17.29
C ASP A 156 10.28 -12.38 -18.49
N GLU A 157 9.62 -11.22 -18.56
CA GLU A 157 9.85 -10.22 -19.59
C GLU A 157 11.11 -9.36 -19.34
N GLY A 158 11.83 -9.60 -18.23
CA GLY A 158 13.04 -8.84 -17.90
C GLY A 158 12.77 -7.41 -17.41
N LEU A 159 11.53 -7.09 -17.05
CA LEU A 159 11.13 -5.76 -16.55
C LEU A 159 11.50 -5.53 -15.07
N GLY A 160 11.83 -6.61 -14.34
CA GLY A 160 12.14 -6.55 -12.93
C GLY A 160 10.92 -6.34 -12.04
N THR A 161 11.15 -6.00 -10.77
CA THR A 161 10.09 -5.72 -9.80
C THR A 161 10.16 -4.24 -9.38
N ALA A 162 9.02 -3.57 -9.40
CA ALA A 162 8.88 -2.20 -8.91
C ALA A 162 7.53 -2.05 -8.21
N VAL A 163 7.47 -1.18 -7.21
CA VAL A 163 6.19 -0.82 -6.58
C VAL A 163 5.33 -0.10 -7.59
N SER A 164 4.14 -0.62 -7.83
CA SER A 164 3.12 0.01 -8.67
C SER A 164 2.09 0.73 -7.81
N LEU A 165 1.54 1.81 -8.34
CA LEU A 165 0.43 2.56 -7.75
C LEU A 165 -0.81 2.40 -8.63
N TYR A 166 -1.87 1.89 -8.05
CA TYR A 166 -3.22 1.93 -8.63
C TYR A 166 -4.10 2.86 -7.82
N THR A 167 -4.97 3.60 -8.50
CA THR A 167 -5.81 4.62 -7.86
C THR A 167 -7.27 4.42 -8.22
N GLY A 168 -8.14 4.66 -7.25
CA GLY A 168 -9.57 4.52 -7.39
C GLY A 168 -10.31 5.20 -6.25
N ARG A 169 -11.48 4.67 -5.93
CA ARG A 169 -12.35 5.17 -4.86
C ARG A 169 -12.91 4.04 -4.02
N LEU A 170 -13.29 4.35 -2.81
CA LEU A 170 -14.16 3.48 -2.04
C LEU A 170 -15.53 3.39 -2.71
N SER A 171 -15.97 2.17 -3.01
CA SER A 171 -17.33 1.87 -3.49
C SER A 171 -18.27 1.67 -2.32
N SER A 172 -17.79 1.02 -1.24
CA SER A 172 -18.58 0.75 -0.04
C SER A 172 -17.68 0.58 1.18
N VAL A 173 -18.18 0.98 2.34
CA VAL A 173 -17.55 0.72 3.65
C VAL A 173 -18.44 -0.30 4.37
N ARG A 174 -17.91 -1.50 4.61
CA ARG A 174 -18.58 -2.59 5.31
C ARG A 174 -17.91 -2.80 6.67
N LYS A 175 -18.56 -3.57 7.53
CA LYS A 175 -18.03 -3.85 8.87
C LYS A 175 -16.61 -4.48 8.83
N ASN A 176 -16.41 -5.45 7.93
CA ASN A 176 -15.18 -6.25 7.85
C ASN A 176 -14.46 -6.09 6.51
N ALA A 177 -14.87 -5.15 5.65
CA ALA A 177 -14.24 -4.94 4.34
C ALA A 177 -14.46 -3.52 3.82
N LEU A 178 -13.46 -2.99 3.16
CA LEU A 178 -13.56 -1.84 2.27
C LEU A 178 -13.69 -2.36 0.85
N GLU A 179 -14.72 -1.92 0.11
CA GLU A 179 -14.90 -2.25 -1.30
C GLU A 179 -14.34 -1.12 -2.16
N LEU A 180 -13.56 -1.46 -3.18
CA LEU A 180 -12.85 -0.54 -4.04
C LEU A 180 -13.34 -0.66 -5.48
N ASP A 181 -13.36 0.44 -6.22
CA ASP A 181 -13.69 0.48 -7.66
C ASP A 181 -12.45 0.22 -8.56
N LEU A 182 -11.53 -0.57 -8.06
CA LEU A 182 -10.34 -1.03 -8.78
C LEU A 182 -10.08 -2.50 -8.43
N PRO A 183 -9.56 -3.31 -9.36
CA PRO A 183 -9.18 -4.68 -9.07
C PRO A 183 -7.93 -4.71 -8.18
N ILE A 184 -7.80 -5.75 -7.37
CA ILE A 184 -6.53 -6.12 -6.73
C ILE A 184 -5.90 -7.20 -7.60
N ILE A 185 -4.75 -6.88 -8.16
CA ILE A 185 -4.03 -7.75 -9.11
C ILE A 185 -3.16 -8.76 -8.33
N PRO A 186 -3.02 -10.01 -8.78
CA PRO A 186 -2.14 -10.99 -8.15
C PRO A 186 -0.74 -10.45 -7.89
N GLY A 187 -0.27 -10.61 -6.66
CA GLY A 187 0.98 -10.03 -6.18
C GLY A 187 0.81 -8.72 -5.40
N GLU A 188 -0.34 -8.02 -5.52
CA GLU A 188 -0.65 -6.84 -4.70
C GLU A 188 -1.23 -7.21 -3.33
N SER A 189 -1.74 -8.43 -3.15
CA SER A 189 -2.22 -8.94 -1.87
C SER A 189 -1.20 -8.68 -0.77
N GLY A 190 -1.65 -8.16 0.36
CA GLY A 190 -0.82 -7.72 1.47
C GLY A 190 -0.28 -6.28 1.35
N GLY A 191 -0.49 -5.61 0.23
CA GLY A 191 -0.09 -4.23 0.02
C GLY A 191 -0.97 -3.22 0.75
N PRO A 192 -0.46 -2.01 1.06
CA PRO A 192 -1.24 -0.98 1.75
C PRO A 192 -2.27 -0.34 0.82
N VAL A 193 -3.50 -0.21 1.33
CA VAL A 193 -4.54 0.67 0.78
C VAL A 193 -4.53 1.96 1.59
N PHE A 194 -4.39 3.11 0.96
CA PHE A 194 -4.28 4.40 1.63
C PHE A 194 -5.31 5.41 1.13
N GLU A 195 -5.66 6.37 1.96
CA GLU A 195 -6.51 7.51 1.63
C GLU A 195 -5.66 8.65 1.04
N ALA A 196 -6.00 9.12 -0.17
CA ALA A 196 -5.22 10.14 -0.88
C ALA A 196 -5.20 11.52 -0.23
N SER A 197 -6.15 11.84 0.67
CA SER A 197 -6.16 13.14 1.34
C SER A 197 -5.19 13.23 2.51
N SER A 198 -4.86 12.10 3.11
CA SER A 198 -4.02 12.01 4.32
C SER A 198 -2.71 11.25 4.11
N GLY A 199 -2.59 10.45 3.04
CA GLY A 199 -1.49 9.52 2.82
C GLY A 199 -1.41 8.40 3.86
N GLN A 200 -2.47 8.19 4.64
CA GLN A 200 -2.50 7.19 5.71
C GLN A 200 -3.11 5.88 5.22
N VAL A 201 -2.56 4.76 5.69
CA VAL A 201 -3.08 3.43 5.38
C VAL A 201 -4.41 3.21 6.10
N ILE A 202 -5.45 2.90 5.32
CA ILE A 202 -6.82 2.63 5.78
C ILE A 202 -7.19 1.15 5.71
N GLY A 203 -6.36 0.33 5.08
CA GLY A 203 -6.57 -1.12 4.96
C GLY A 203 -5.42 -1.83 4.29
N ILE A 204 -5.55 -3.14 4.16
CA ILE A 204 -4.63 -4.03 3.45
C ILE A 204 -5.37 -4.65 2.26
N ALA A 205 -4.72 -4.65 1.09
CA ALA A 205 -5.30 -5.14 -0.16
C ALA A 205 -5.47 -6.65 -0.13
N GLU A 206 -6.66 -7.13 -0.45
CA GLU A 206 -7.01 -8.53 -0.43
C GLU A 206 -7.68 -8.95 -1.75
N SER A 207 -7.15 -10.00 -2.38
CA SER A 207 -7.73 -10.60 -3.59
C SER A 207 -8.79 -11.65 -3.22
N ARG A 208 -10.03 -11.22 -2.98
CA ARG A 208 -11.15 -12.10 -2.61
C ARG A 208 -11.92 -12.67 -3.79
N PHE A 209 -11.89 -11.98 -4.93
CA PHE A 209 -12.67 -12.34 -6.12
C PHE A 209 -11.78 -12.36 -7.35
N ASP A 210 -12.30 -12.96 -8.42
CA ASP A 210 -11.59 -13.03 -9.66
C ASP A 210 -11.45 -11.61 -10.29
N GLU A 211 -10.33 -11.37 -10.94
CA GLU A 211 -9.91 -10.07 -11.49
C GLU A 211 -10.87 -9.53 -12.57
N GLU A 212 -11.65 -10.41 -13.21
CA GLU A 212 -12.58 -10.02 -14.28
C GLU A 212 -13.69 -9.08 -13.79
N ARG A 213 -13.90 -9.01 -12.45
CA ARG A 213 -14.96 -8.19 -11.86
C ARG A 213 -14.57 -6.75 -11.62
N ALA A 214 -13.29 -6.39 -11.73
CA ALA A 214 -12.77 -5.05 -11.46
C ALA A 214 -13.23 -4.46 -10.10
N ILE A 215 -13.42 -5.32 -9.10
CA ILE A 215 -13.82 -4.96 -7.73
C ILE A 215 -12.73 -5.48 -6.80
N GLY A 216 -12.08 -4.56 -6.08
CA GLY A 216 -11.11 -4.90 -5.05
C GLY A 216 -11.72 -4.85 -3.65
N PHE A 217 -11.04 -5.51 -2.73
CA PHE A 217 -11.37 -5.46 -1.31
C PHE A 217 -10.13 -5.16 -0.48
N ALA A 218 -10.37 -4.59 0.70
CA ALA A 218 -9.32 -4.43 1.69
C ALA A 218 -9.87 -4.75 3.08
N THR A 219 -9.05 -5.43 3.90
CA THR A 219 -9.31 -5.58 5.32
C THR A 219 -9.06 -4.24 6.01
N PRO A 220 -10.04 -3.69 6.78
CA PRO A 220 -9.95 -2.35 7.35
C PRO A 220 -8.83 -2.20 8.37
N VAL A 221 -8.29 -0.98 8.49
CA VAL A 221 -7.18 -0.65 9.40
C VAL A 221 -7.52 -0.86 10.88
N GLU A 222 -8.78 -0.82 11.28
CA GLU A 222 -9.22 -1.14 12.64
C GLU A 222 -8.94 -2.61 13.00
N THR A 223 -9.19 -3.53 12.05
CA THR A 223 -8.83 -4.96 12.20
C THR A 223 -7.31 -5.12 12.31
N ILE A 224 -6.56 -4.40 11.47
CA ILE A 224 -5.09 -4.36 11.53
C ILE A 224 -4.62 -3.90 12.92
N ARG A 225 -5.17 -2.80 13.44
CA ARG A 225 -4.80 -2.26 14.76
C ARG A 225 -5.10 -3.23 15.88
N ALA A 226 -6.24 -3.91 15.84
CA ALA A 226 -6.61 -4.93 16.82
C ALA A 226 -5.63 -6.11 16.77
N PHE A 227 -5.27 -6.58 15.57
CA PHE A 227 -4.31 -7.65 15.38
C PHE A 227 -2.91 -7.27 15.88
N LEU A 228 -2.41 -6.09 15.56
CA LEU A 228 -1.12 -5.60 16.06
C LEU A 228 -1.11 -5.45 17.58
N ALA A 229 -2.20 -4.96 18.19
CA ALA A 229 -2.34 -4.81 19.63
C ALA A 229 -2.35 -6.16 20.38
N ALA A 230 -2.91 -7.21 19.76
CA ALA A 230 -2.89 -8.57 20.28
C ALA A 230 -1.49 -9.22 20.19
N HIS A 231 -0.62 -8.72 19.33
CA HIS A 231 0.73 -9.25 19.10
C HIS A 231 1.79 -8.14 19.28
N PRO A 232 1.96 -7.61 20.50
CA PRO A 232 2.95 -6.57 20.75
C PRO A 232 4.37 -7.09 20.49
N ARG A 233 5.27 -6.16 20.23
CA ARG A 233 6.69 -6.51 20.19
C ARG A 233 7.14 -6.90 21.62
N LEU A 234 7.77 -8.07 21.75
CA LEU A 234 8.41 -8.52 22.98
C LEU A 234 9.72 -7.78 23.24
#